data_dfb4dfb3922d8f7e30946947672fafb3
#
_entry.id   dfb4dfb3922d8f7e30946947672fafb3
#
_cell.length_a   1.000
_cell.length_b   1.000
_cell.length_c   1.000
_cell.angle_alpha   90.00
_cell.angle_beta   90.00
_cell.angle_gamma   90.00
#
_symmetry.space_group_name_H-M   'P 1'
#
loop_
_entity.id
_entity.type
_entity.pdbx_description
1 polymer ?
#
loop_
_entity_poly.entity_id
_entity_poly.type
_entity_poly.pdbx_seq_one_letter_code
_entity_poly.pdbx_strand_id
1 'polypeptide(L)'
;ILVGALLLGVDPGRVLNQQGNTSGYSAPGFDLSQCKTGADANKYVQCRVVATGNSVDAVWKQLMRGYTRPHVRLFTGSVDTGCGPATTAVGPFYCPVDQTAYFDTDFFRELVDKFGSSGGPFAQEYVVAHEYGHHVQQLQGVLGRSQQGAKGAGGNGVRTELQADCYAGIWAHYASTVKQESTGVPYLQPLSDQDIADALSAAASVGDDRIQKEATGRVNPESWTHGSSEQRQHWFTVGYQTGDPKKCDTFDASNLG
;
A
#
# COMPACT_ATOMS: atom_id res chain seq x y z
N ILE A 1 13.32 -0.30 1.18
CA ILE A 1 14.74 -0.39 0.79
C ILE A 1 14.82 -1.11 -0.56
N LEU A 2 14.71 -0.33 -1.64
CA LEU A 2 14.75 -0.79 -3.03
C LEU A 2 16.19 -0.73 -3.56
N VAL A 3 17.07 -1.62 -3.14
CA VAL A 3 18.51 -1.58 -3.51
C VAL A 3 18.95 -2.81 -4.32
N GLY A 4 18.03 -3.72 -4.65
CA GLY A 4 18.40 -5.05 -5.19
C GLY A 4 19.26 -5.08 -6.44
N ALA A 5 19.20 -4.08 -7.31
CA ALA A 5 19.94 -4.09 -8.56
C ALA A 5 21.40 -3.63 -8.43
N LEU A 6 21.71 -2.74 -7.50
CA LEU A 6 23.05 -2.14 -7.35
C LEU A 6 24.05 -3.05 -6.64
N LEU A 7 23.58 -3.91 -5.71
CA LEU A 7 24.47 -4.73 -4.88
C LEU A 7 24.87 -6.06 -5.52
N LEU A 8 24.24 -6.48 -6.60
CA LEU A 8 24.52 -7.76 -7.25
C LEU A 8 25.32 -7.65 -8.56
N GLY A 9 25.89 -6.47 -8.85
CA GLY A 9 26.73 -6.28 -10.05
C GLY A 9 25.95 -6.35 -11.38
N VAL A 10 24.62 -6.23 -11.33
CA VAL A 10 23.80 -6.17 -12.53
C VAL A 10 23.79 -4.72 -13.03
N ASP A 11 24.07 -4.54 -14.32
CA ASP A 11 24.06 -3.23 -14.97
C ASP A 11 22.72 -2.51 -14.69
N PRO A 12 22.74 -1.37 -13.98
CA PRO A 12 21.51 -0.61 -13.68
C PRO A 12 20.71 -0.24 -14.92
N GLY A 13 21.36 -0.09 -16.08
CA GLY A 13 20.71 0.16 -17.36
C GLY A 13 19.90 -1.03 -17.89
N ARG A 14 20.23 -2.27 -17.47
CA ARG A 14 19.47 -3.47 -17.84
C ARG A 14 18.29 -3.78 -16.91
N VAL A 15 18.33 -3.30 -15.67
CA VAL A 15 17.26 -3.52 -14.68
C VAL A 15 15.96 -2.83 -15.10
N LEU A 16 16.06 -1.79 -15.95
CA LEU A 16 14.93 -0.98 -16.40
C LEU A 16 14.90 -0.73 -17.91
N ASN A 17 15.73 -1.39 -18.70
CA ASN A 17 15.59 -1.38 -20.17
C ASN A 17 14.38 -2.18 -20.71
N GLN A 18 13.62 -2.87 -19.91
CA GLN A 18 12.18 -2.74 -20.00
C GLN A 18 11.89 -1.40 -19.33
N GLN A 19 11.68 -0.34 -20.12
CA GLN A 19 10.96 0.87 -19.72
C GLN A 19 10.03 0.45 -18.62
N GLY A 20 10.50 0.68 -17.35
CA GLY A 20 9.89 0.11 -16.18
C GLY A 20 8.42 0.32 -16.41
N ASN A 21 7.63 -0.74 -16.43
CA ASN A 21 6.33 -0.68 -17.06
C ASN A 21 5.54 0.46 -16.41
N THR A 22 5.78 1.68 -16.89
CA THR A 22 5.07 2.90 -16.51
C THR A 22 3.71 2.96 -17.21
N SER A 23 3.42 1.91 -18.02
CA SER A 23 2.08 1.70 -18.55
C SER A 23 1.10 1.62 -17.39
N GLY A 24 0.16 2.55 -17.34
CA GLY A 24 -0.79 2.69 -16.25
C GLY A 24 -0.35 3.63 -15.12
N TYR A 25 0.86 4.19 -15.14
CA TYR A 25 1.30 5.22 -14.20
C TYR A 25 1.25 6.61 -14.82
N SER A 26 0.76 7.58 -14.06
CA SER A 26 0.86 8.99 -14.42
C SER A 26 1.29 9.83 -13.21
N ALA A 27 2.17 10.79 -13.45
CA ALA A 27 2.70 11.70 -12.42
C ALA A 27 2.84 13.10 -13.03
N PRO A 28 1.76 13.90 -13.08
CA PRO A 28 1.83 15.27 -13.59
C PRO A 28 2.93 16.06 -12.88
N GLY A 29 3.78 16.72 -13.66
CA GLY A 29 4.91 17.51 -13.13
C GLY A 29 6.16 16.71 -12.78
N PHE A 30 6.17 15.37 -12.95
CA PHE A 30 7.34 14.53 -12.73
C PHE A 30 7.57 13.59 -13.92
N ASP A 31 8.79 13.57 -14.45
CA ASP A 31 9.16 12.67 -15.53
C ASP A 31 9.50 11.26 -15.00
N LEU A 32 8.57 10.33 -15.14
CA LEU A 32 8.72 8.94 -14.71
C LEU A 32 9.85 8.18 -15.44
N SER A 33 10.37 8.70 -16.57
CA SER A 33 11.50 8.09 -17.27
C SER A 33 12.81 8.14 -16.47
N GLN A 34 12.86 8.98 -15.42
CA GLN A 34 13.99 9.00 -14.48
C GLN A 34 13.99 7.80 -13.51
N CYS A 35 12.86 7.11 -13.33
CA CYS A 35 12.74 5.99 -12.39
C CYS A 35 13.38 4.73 -12.96
N LYS A 36 14.71 4.66 -13.01
CA LYS A 36 15.46 3.59 -13.68
C LYS A 36 16.10 2.59 -12.73
N THR A 37 16.31 2.96 -11.49
CA THR A 37 17.08 2.15 -10.54
C THR A 37 16.45 2.14 -9.15
N GLY A 38 16.85 1.18 -8.31
CA GLY A 38 16.51 1.21 -6.89
C GLY A 38 17.00 2.47 -6.18
N ALA A 39 18.12 3.06 -6.63
CA ALA A 39 18.61 4.33 -6.11
C ALA A 39 17.63 5.48 -6.39
N ASP A 40 16.99 5.49 -7.57
CA ASP A 40 15.96 6.48 -7.90
C ASP A 40 14.73 6.31 -7.02
N ALA A 41 14.32 5.07 -6.76
CA ALA A 41 13.21 4.76 -5.85
C ALA A 41 13.53 5.14 -4.40
N ASN A 42 14.80 5.05 -3.97
CA ASN A 42 15.21 5.53 -2.66
C ASN A 42 15.23 7.07 -2.57
N LYS A 43 15.48 7.74 -3.69
CA LYS A 43 15.60 9.20 -3.76
C LYS A 43 14.27 9.91 -3.98
N TYR A 44 13.43 9.40 -4.88
CA TYR A 44 12.19 10.04 -5.31
C TYR A 44 10.97 9.23 -4.89
N VAL A 45 10.03 9.88 -4.21
CA VAL A 45 8.76 9.28 -3.79
C VAL A 45 8.00 8.70 -4.98
N GLN A 46 7.97 9.43 -6.11
CA GLN A 46 7.30 8.98 -7.34
C GLN A 46 7.87 7.66 -7.84
N CYS A 47 9.20 7.54 -7.86
CA CYS A 47 9.88 6.32 -8.28
C CYS A 47 9.67 5.18 -7.27
N ARG A 48 9.58 5.48 -5.97
CA ARG A 48 9.25 4.50 -4.93
C ARG A 48 7.86 3.94 -5.13
N VAL A 49 6.85 4.79 -5.37
CA VAL A 49 5.48 4.34 -5.65
C VAL A 49 5.45 3.41 -6.88
N VAL A 50 6.11 3.79 -7.98
CA VAL A 50 6.19 2.96 -9.21
C VAL A 50 6.87 1.62 -8.93
N ALA A 51 8.01 1.63 -8.25
CA ALA A 51 8.77 0.42 -7.97
C ALA A 51 8.01 -0.52 -7.03
N THR A 52 7.37 0.04 -6.00
CA THR A 52 6.53 -0.73 -5.08
C THR A 52 5.34 -1.34 -5.79
N GLY A 53 4.61 -0.54 -6.59
CA GLY A 53 3.48 -1.04 -7.35
C GLY A 53 3.86 -2.18 -8.32
N ASN A 54 4.99 -2.07 -9.02
CA ASN A 54 5.50 -3.16 -9.86
C ASN A 54 5.82 -4.44 -9.03
N SER A 55 6.34 -4.28 -7.82
CA SER A 55 6.58 -5.38 -6.89
C SER A 55 5.27 -6.03 -6.43
N VAL A 56 4.27 -5.23 -6.06
CA VAL A 56 2.93 -5.70 -5.66
C VAL A 56 2.26 -6.45 -6.80
N ASP A 57 2.30 -5.89 -8.01
CA ASP A 57 1.79 -6.55 -9.23
C ASP A 57 2.42 -7.94 -9.45
N ALA A 58 3.74 -8.04 -9.28
CA ALA A 58 4.45 -9.30 -9.46
C ALA A 58 4.05 -10.34 -8.42
N VAL A 59 3.85 -9.94 -7.16
CA VAL A 59 3.36 -10.82 -6.10
C VAL A 59 1.94 -11.31 -6.41
N TRP A 60 1.00 -10.40 -6.71
CA TRP A 60 -0.39 -10.77 -6.92
C TRP A 60 -0.63 -11.56 -8.21
N LYS A 61 0.18 -11.34 -9.25
CA LYS A 61 0.18 -12.23 -10.44
C LYS A 61 0.47 -13.69 -10.11
N GLN A 62 1.31 -13.95 -9.11
CA GLN A 62 1.62 -15.32 -8.68
C GLN A 62 0.52 -15.90 -7.78
N LEU A 63 -0.07 -15.08 -6.92
CA LEU A 63 -1.03 -15.52 -5.91
C LEU A 63 -2.48 -15.58 -6.40
N MET A 64 -2.83 -14.78 -7.41
CA MET A 64 -4.20 -14.62 -7.89
C MET A 64 -4.33 -14.89 -9.38
N ARG A 65 -5.03 -15.96 -9.74
CA ARG A 65 -5.35 -16.24 -11.14
C ARG A 65 -6.26 -15.15 -11.71
N GLY A 66 -5.89 -14.62 -12.87
CA GLY A 66 -6.64 -13.55 -13.52
C GLY A 66 -6.39 -12.16 -12.94
N TYR A 67 -5.35 -11.99 -12.13
CA TYR A 67 -4.94 -10.67 -11.66
C TYR A 67 -4.65 -9.73 -12.83
N THR A 68 -5.23 -8.55 -12.76
CA THR A 68 -4.93 -7.41 -13.63
C THR A 68 -4.46 -6.26 -12.77
N ARG A 69 -3.50 -5.47 -13.25
CA ARG A 69 -2.97 -4.33 -12.49
C ARG A 69 -3.95 -3.16 -12.46
N PRO A 70 -3.96 -2.35 -11.39
CA PRO A 70 -4.68 -1.08 -11.38
C PRO A 70 -3.95 -0.04 -12.25
N HIS A 71 -4.65 1.04 -12.59
CA HIS A 71 -3.99 2.28 -12.94
C HIS A 71 -3.43 2.94 -11.69
N VAL A 72 -2.38 3.75 -11.84
CA VAL A 72 -1.79 4.51 -10.74
C VAL A 72 -1.63 5.96 -11.14
N ARG A 73 -2.15 6.87 -10.33
CA ARG A 73 -1.99 8.30 -10.54
C ARG A 73 -1.40 8.98 -9.30
N LEU A 74 -0.24 9.58 -9.49
CA LEU A 74 0.37 10.45 -8.50
C LEU A 74 -0.13 11.88 -8.72
N PHE A 75 -0.37 12.60 -7.66
CA PHE A 75 -0.81 13.99 -7.72
C PHE A 75 -0.28 14.79 -6.53
N THR A 76 -0.48 16.09 -6.56
CA THR A 76 -0.28 17.02 -5.44
C THR A 76 -1.43 18.01 -5.39
N GLY A 77 -1.93 18.31 -4.21
CA GLY A 77 -2.99 19.29 -3.97
C GLY A 77 -4.38 18.76 -4.30
N SER A 78 -4.74 18.61 -5.59
CA SER A 78 -6.07 18.14 -5.99
C SER A 78 -6.03 17.29 -7.27
N VAL A 79 -7.02 16.41 -7.41
CA VAL A 79 -7.20 15.54 -8.58
C VAL A 79 -8.68 15.25 -8.81
N ASP A 80 -9.10 15.21 -10.09
CA ASP A 80 -10.40 14.69 -10.48
C ASP A 80 -10.29 13.19 -10.75
N THR A 81 -11.25 12.42 -10.23
CA THR A 81 -11.26 10.95 -10.30
C THR A 81 -12.65 10.43 -10.68
N GLY A 82 -12.73 9.16 -11.06
CA GLY A 82 -14.01 8.48 -11.28
C GLY A 82 -14.92 8.44 -10.04
N CYS A 83 -14.35 8.59 -8.85
CA CYS A 83 -15.05 8.63 -7.57
C CYS A 83 -15.39 10.05 -7.08
N GLY A 84 -15.08 11.06 -7.88
CA GLY A 84 -15.26 12.48 -7.55
C GLY A 84 -13.92 13.20 -7.32
N PRO A 85 -13.97 14.53 -7.07
CA PRO A 85 -12.77 15.31 -6.79
C PRO A 85 -12.16 14.93 -5.44
N ALA A 86 -10.83 14.86 -5.38
CA ALA A 86 -10.09 14.58 -4.16
C ALA A 86 -8.98 15.63 -3.96
N THR A 87 -8.59 15.81 -2.70
CA THR A 87 -7.50 16.73 -2.31
C THR A 87 -6.54 16.00 -1.37
N THR A 88 -5.40 16.63 -1.06
CA THR A 88 -4.43 16.12 -0.08
C THR A 88 -5.07 15.66 1.24
N ALA A 89 -6.16 16.30 1.66
CA ALA A 89 -6.85 15.94 2.90
C ALA A 89 -7.48 14.53 2.89
N VAL A 90 -7.70 13.94 1.70
CA VAL A 90 -8.21 12.56 1.57
C VAL A 90 -7.10 11.54 1.82
N GLY A 91 -5.84 11.90 1.54
CA GLY A 91 -4.72 10.97 1.50
C GLY A 91 -4.71 10.09 0.25
N PRO A 92 -3.88 9.03 0.22
CA PRO A 92 -3.95 7.98 -0.80
C PRO A 92 -5.27 7.23 -0.73
N PHE A 93 -5.75 6.78 -1.89
CA PHE A 93 -6.98 5.97 -1.96
C PHE A 93 -7.07 5.18 -3.27
N TYR A 94 -7.86 4.12 -3.24
CA TYR A 94 -8.25 3.37 -4.42
C TYR A 94 -9.67 3.76 -4.87
N CYS A 95 -9.84 4.10 -6.14
CA CYS A 95 -11.15 4.34 -6.73
C CYS A 95 -11.61 3.12 -7.55
N PRO A 96 -12.68 2.41 -7.14
CA PRO A 96 -13.16 1.25 -7.88
C PRO A 96 -13.85 1.59 -9.20
N VAL A 97 -14.32 2.82 -9.39
CA VAL A 97 -15.03 3.25 -10.60
C VAL A 97 -14.10 3.29 -11.82
N ASP A 98 -12.88 3.82 -11.64
CA ASP A 98 -11.87 3.90 -12.68
C ASP A 98 -10.70 2.94 -12.49
N GLN A 99 -10.76 2.08 -11.44
CA GLN A 99 -9.74 1.09 -11.09
C GLN A 99 -8.34 1.70 -10.92
N THR A 100 -8.29 2.86 -10.29
CA THR A 100 -7.07 3.64 -10.14
C THR A 100 -6.70 3.80 -8.67
N ALA A 101 -5.45 3.51 -8.32
CA ALA A 101 -4.86 3.89 -7.04
C ALA A 101 -4.25 5.29 -7.15
N TYR A 102 -4.70 6.20 -6.30
CA TYR A 102 -4.31 7.59 -6.26
C TYR A 102 -3.36 7.85 -5.09
N PHE A 103 -2.21 8.48 -5.38
CA PHE A 103 -1.21 8.79 -4.37
C PHE A 103 -0.88 10.27 -4.40
N ASP A 104 -1.27 10.99 -3.33
CA ASP A 104 -0.75 12.33 -3.09
C ASP A 104 0.69 12.21 -2.57
N THR A 105 1.63 12.79 -3.31
CA THR A 105 3.05 12.72 -2.92
C THR A 105 3.38 13.56 -1.68
N ASP A 106 2.56 14.58 -1.35
CA ASP A 106 2.71 15.36 -0.13
C ASP A 106 2.22 14.62 1.11
N PHE A 107 1.28 13.68 0.95
CA PHE A 107 0.77 12.85 2.05
C PHE A 107 1.88 12.07 2.77
N PHE A 108 2.89 11.61 2.06
CA PHE A 108 3.97 10.85 2.69
C PHE A 108 4.79 11.68 3.69
N ARG A 109 4.84 13.01 3.50
CA ARG A 109 5.38 13.93 4.50
C ARG A 109 4.40 14.12 5.64
N GLU A 110 3.10 14.28 5.35
CA GLU A 110 2.07 14.41 6.38
C GLU A 110 1.96 13.15 7.25
N LEU A 111 2.20 11.96 6.69
CA LEU A 111 2.23 10.71 7.44
C LEU A 111 3.25 10.75 8.60
N VAL A 112 4.35 11.47 8.41
CA VAL A 112 5.35 11.72 9.46
C VAL A 112 4.93 12.89 10.35
N ASP A 113 4.71 14.07 9.74
CA ASP A 113 4.58 15.35 10.45
C ASP A 113 3.28 15.46 11.24
N LYS A 114 2.17 14.93 10.70
CA LYS A 114 0.84 15.00 11.32
C LYS A 114 0.44 13.70 12.03
N PHE A 115 0.75 12.56 11.44
CA PHE A 115 0.30 11.27 11.96
C PHE A 115 1.38 10.52 12.77
N GLY A 116 2.60 11.07 12.84
CA GLY A 116 3.66 10.55 13.69
C GLY A 116 4.16 9.15 13.32
N SER A 117 4.09 8.79 12.03
CA SER A 117 4.77 7.60 11.51
C SER A 117 6.28 7.77 11.60
N SER A 118 7.03 6.66 11.62
CA SER A 118 8.50 6.66 11.61
C SER A 118 9.10 7.29 10.35
N GLY A 119 8.33 7.33 9.24
CA GLY A 119 8.75 7.97 7.99
C GLY A 119 9.78 7.18 7.17
N GLY A 120 10.10 5.96 7.57
CA GLY A 120 10.99 5.09 6.80
C GLY A 120 10.44 4.79 5.40
N PRO A 121 11.31 4.45 4.42
CA PRO A 121 10.86 4.12 3.07
C PRO A 121 9.79 3.03 3.04
N PHE A 122 9.91 2.02 3.88
CA PHE A 122 8.97 0.91 3.94
C PHE A 122 7.60 1.30 4.50
N ALA A 123 7.50 2.36 5.32
CA ALA A 123 6.23 2.96 5.73
C ALA A 123 5.43 3.46 4.51
N GLN A 124 6.11 4.09 3.54
CA GLN A 124 5.48 4.57 2.31
C GLN A 124 5.12 3.41 1.38
N GLU A 125 5.97 2.40 1.30
CA GLU A 125 5.74 1.19 0.51
C GLU A 125 4.54 0.39 1.04
N TYR A 126 4.35 0.34 2.36
CA TYR A 126 3.15 -0.23 2.98
C TYR A 126 1.87 0.48 2.51
N VAL A 127 1.85 1.81 2.49
CA VAL A 127 0.68 2.57 2.02
C VAL A 127 0.35 2.21 0.56
N VAL A 128 1.36 2.11 -0.31
CA VAL A 128 1.15 1.69 -1.70
C VAL A 128 0.54 0.28 -1.76
N ALA A 129 1.08 -0.66 -1.01
CA ALA A 129 0.60 -2.04 -0.99
C ALA A 129 -0.83 -2.15 -0.42
N HIS A 130 -1.20 -1.28 0.54
CA HIS A 130 -2.55 -1.20 1.09
C HIS A 130 -3.58 -0.79 0.02
N GLU A 131 -3.31 0.27 -0.76
CA GLU A 131 -4.20 0.71 -1.84
C GLU A 131 -4.34 -0.35 -2.95
N TYR A 132 -3.28 -1.09 -3.24
CA TYR A 132 -3.35 -2.26 -4.10
C TYR A 132 -4.17 -3.40 -3.46
N GLY A 133 -4.19 -3.50 -2.13
CA GLY A 133 -5.07 -4.41 -1.38
C GLY A 133 -6.55 -4.15 -1.71
N HIS A 134 -6.98 -2.89 -1.78
CA HIS A 134 -8.33 -2.53 -2.23
C HIS A 134 -8.60 -2.91 -3.68
N HIS A 135 -7.60 -2.80 -4.55
CA HIS A 135 -7.73 -3.29 -5.92
C HIS A 135 -7.92 -4.83 -5.96
N VAL A 136 -7.18 -5.57 -5.17
CA VAL A 136 -7.35 -7.03 -5.04
C VAL A 136 -8.76 -7.37 -4.56
N GLN A 137 -9.27 -6.65 -3.55
CA GLN A 137 -10.65 -6.78 -3.08
C GLN A 137 -11.68 -6.51 -4.19
N GLN A 138 -11.44 -5.51 -5.04
CA GLN A 138 -12.28 -5.24 -6.21
C GLN A 138 -12.29 -6.44 -7.17
N LEU A 139 -11.12 -7.00 -7.49
CA LEU A 139 -11.01 -8.16 -8.38
C LEU A 139 -11.67 -9.41 -7.79
N GLN A 140 -11.67 -9.55 -6.46
CA GLN A 140 -12.37 -10.61 -5.74
C GLN A 140 -13.88 -10.38 -5.59
N GLY A 141 -14.38 -9.19 -5.94
CA GLY A 141 -15.79 -8.82 -5.80
C GLY A 141 -16.23 -8.56 -4.36
N VAL A 142 -15.30 -8.36 -3.41
CA VAL A 142 -15.61 -8.17 -1.98
C VAL A 142 -15.56 -6.70 -1.54
N LEU A 143 -14.96 -5.80 -2.32
CA LEU A 143 -14.80 -4.40 -1.93
C LEU A 143 -16.16 -3.71 -1.64
N GLY A 144 -17.20 -4.03 -2.40
CA GLY A 144 -18.54 -3.49 -2.19
C GLY A 144 -19.19 -3.85 -0.85
N ARG A 145 -18.64 -4.84 -0.12
CA ARG A 145 -19.13 -5.20 1.23
C ARG A 145 -18.88 -4.09 2.25
N SER A 146 -17.91 -3.20 2.01
CA SER A 146 -17.62 -2.04 2.88
C SER A 146 -18.84 -1.13 3.10
N GLN A 147 -19.73 -1.06 2.11
CA GLN A 147 -20.94 -0.23 2.14
C GLN A 147 -22.14 -0.91 2.82
N GLN A 148 -21.98 -2.14 3.29
CA GLN A 148 -23.06 -2.98 3.83
C GLN A 148 -22.81 -3.29 5.31
N GLY A 149 -23.88 -3.58 6.03
CA GLY A 149 -23.81 -4.05 7.41
C GLY A 149 -23.58 -2.96 8.46
N ALA A 150 -23.12 -3.39 9.63
CA ALA A 150 -22.91 -2.51 10.77
C ALA A 150 -21.71 -1.57 10.56
N LYS A 151 -21.74 -0.42 11.23
CA LYS A 151 -20.63 0.53 11.36
C LYS A 151 -19.87 0.27 12.66
N GLY A 152 -18.73 0.96 12.83
CA GLY A 152 -17.92 0.91 14.03
C GLY A 152 -16.83 -0.14 14.00
N ALA A 153 -16.19 -0.41 15.12
CA ALA A 153 -14.98 -1.22 15.27
C ALA A 153 -15.04 -2.65 14.69
N GLY A 154 -16.21 -3.24 14.58
CA GLY A 154 -16.43 -4.55 13.94
C GLY A 154 -17.19 -4.45 12.61
N GLY A 155 -17.43 -3.25 12.10
CA GLY A 155 -18.21 -3.00 10.89
C GLY A 155 -17.49 -3.41 9.61
N ASN A 156 -18.28 -3.57 8.53
CA ASN A 156 -17.73 -4.01 7.25
C ASN A 156 -16.71 -3.02 6.63
N GLY A 157 -16.84 -1.72 6.91
CA GLY A 157 -15.81 -0.75 6.53
C GLY A 157 -14.47 -1.10 7.15
N VAL A 158 -14.44 -1.24 8.49
CA VAL A 158 -13.23 -1.65 9.22
C VAL A 158 -12.69 -2.99 8.72
N ARG A 159 -13.55 -4.01 8.52
CA ARG A 159 -13.14 -5.31 7.99
C ARG A 159 -12.49 -5.23 6.62
N THR A 160 -12.98 -4.33 5.75
CA THR A 160 -12.39 -4.06 4.44
C THR A 160 -10.98 -3.48 4.57
N GLU A 161 -10.79 -2.49 5.45
CA GLU A 161 -9.49 -1.88 5.70
C GLU A 161 -8.47 -2.88 6.28
N LEU A 162 -8.88 -3.65 7.27
CA LEU A 162 -8.04 -4.67 7.91
C LEU A 162 -7.63 -5.78 6.92
N GLN A 163 -8.50 -6.13 5.97
CA GLN A 163 -8.15 -7.06 4.91
C GLN A 163 -7.13 -6.46 3.95
N ALA A 164 -7.22 -5.18 3.62
CA ALA A 164 -6.23 -4.48 2.81
C ALA A 164 -4.87 -4.41 3.54
N ASP A 165 -4.85 -4.20 4.86
CA ASP A 165 -3.63 -4.30 5.67
C ASP A 165 -3.01 -5.71 5.64
N CYS A 166 -3.84 -6.75 5.72
CA CYS A 166 -3.38 -8.13 5.61
C CYS A 166 -2.79 -8.40 4.22
N TYR A 167 -3.38 -7.88 3.15
CA TYR A 167 -2.85 -8.00 1.79
C TYR A 167 -1.54 -7.23 1.60
N ALA A 168 -1.37 -6.09 2.24
CA ALA A 168 -0.08 -5.40 2.31
C ALA A 168 0.97 -6.24 3.04
N GLY A 169 0.59 -6.92 4.12
CA GLY A 169 1.45 -7.88 4.82
C GLY A 169 1.86 -9.05 3.93
N ILE A 170 0.93 -9.64 3.15
CA ILE A 170 1.24 -10.68 2.17
C ILE A 170 2.26 -10.20 1.15
N TRP A 171 2.08 -9.00 0.59
CA TRP A 171 3.09 -8.43 -0.29
C TRP A 171 4.46 -8.37 0.38
N ALA A 172 4.54 -7.85 1.61
CA ALA A 172 5.78 -7.76 2.37
C ALA A 172 6.45 -9.12 2.57
N HIS A 173 5.66 -10.19 2.80
CA HIS A 173 6.15 -11.57 2.91
C HIS A 173 6.94 -12.02 1.67
N TYR A 174 6.45 -11.68 0.47
CA TYR A 174 7.04 -12.13 -0.79
C TYR A 174 7.97 -11.11 -1.46
N ALA A 175 7.95 -9.83 -1.06
CA ALA A 175 8.58 -8.73 -1.77
C ALA A 175 10.09 -8.92 -1.99
N SER A 176 10.79 -9.58 -1.05
CA SER A 176 12.23 -9.87 -1.16
C SER A 176 12.55 -11.20 -1.87
N THR A 177 11.54 -11.97 -2.25
CA THR A 177 11.73 -13.27 -2.91
C THR A 177 11.18 -13.30 -4.33
N VAL A 178 10.14 -12.52 -4.63
CA VAL A 178 9.58 -12.40 -5.98
C VAL A 178 10.56 -11.63 -6.87
N LYS A 179 10.92 -12.27 -7.98
CA LYS A 179 11.93 -11.75 -8.91
C LYS A 179 11.30 -10.99 -10.06
N GLN A 180 12.02 -9.99 -10.52
CA GLN A 180 11.74 -9.29 -11.76
C GLN A 180 11.91 -10.23 -12.94
N GLU A 181 10.94 -10.31 -13.84
CA GLU A 181 10.98 -11.19 -15.02
C GLU A 181 12.19 -10.87 -15.93
N SER A 182 12.54 -9.59 -16.04
CA SER A 182 13.62 -9.13 -16.93
C SER A 182 15.02 -9.43 -16.44
N THR A 183 15.24 -9.45 -15.11
CA THR A 183 16.59 -9.51 -14.53
C THR A 183 16.82 -10.74 -13.67
N GLY A 184 15.76 -11.40 -13.21
CA GLY A 184 15.84 -12.48 -12.24
C GLY A 184 16.23 -12.03 -10.82
N VAL A 185 16.34 -10.71 -10.59
CA VAL A 185 16.71 -10.12 -9.29
C VAL A 185 15.43 -9.83 -8.49
N PRO A 186 15.39 -10.06 -7.17
CA PRO A 186 14.25 -9.65 -6.33
C PRO A 186 13.98 -8.15 -6.43
N TYR A 187 12.71 -7.78 -6.25
CA TYR A 187 12.31 -6.36 -6.22
C TYR A 187 12.86 -5.63 -5.00
N LEU A 188 12.87 -6.29 -3.85
CA LEU A 188 13.38 -5.75 -2.61
C LEU A 188 14.51 -6.60 -2.06
N GLN A 189 15.36 -6.00 -1.24
CA GLN A 189 16.27 -6.71 -0.35
C GLN A 189 15.49 -7.43 0.75
N PRO A 190 16.07 -8.42 1.43
CA PRO A 190 15.50 -8.95 2.65
C PRO A 190 15.12 -7.84 3.61
N LEU A 191 13.88 -7.87 4.07
CA LEU A 191 13.36 -6.85 4.99
C LEU A 191 14.04 -6.99 6.35
N SER A 192 14.44 -5.88 6.92
CA SER A 192 14.96 -5.79 8.27
C SER A 192 13.82 -5.66 9.29
N ASP A 193 14.12 -5.90 10.57
CA ASP A 193 13.16 -5.62 11.66
C ASP A 193 12.72 -4.15 11.67
N GLN A 194 13.60 -3.23 11.26
CA GLN A 194 13.27 -1.81 11.15
C GLN A 194 12.26 -1.54 10.02
N ASP A 195 12.37 -2.21 8.87
CA ASP A 195 11.40 -2.08 7.78
C ASP A 195 10.01 -2.53 8.24
N ILE A 196 9.93 -3.65 8.96
CA ILE A 196 8.66 -4.12 9.53
C ILE A 196 8.13 -3.16 10.58
N ALA A 197 8.99 -2.64 11.46
CA ALA A 197 8.60 -1.62 12.43
C ALA A 197 8.08 -0.34 11.76
N ASP A 198 8.64 0.06 10.63
CA ASP A 198 8.18 1.22 9.85
C ASP A 198 6.78 0.98 9.25
N ALA A 199 6.51 -0.21 8.71
CA ALA A 199 5.17 -0.57 8.23
C ALA A 199 4.15 -0.57 9.36
N LEU A 200 4.49 -1.20 10.51
CA LEU A 200 3.61 -1.22 11.69
C LEU A 200 3.37 0.18 12.26
N SER A 201 4.38 1.05 12.21
CA SER A 201 4.25 2.46 12.60
C SER A 201 3.29 3.20 11.67
N ALA A 202 3.38 2.99 10.36
CA ALA A 202 2.47 3.60 9.38
C ALA A 202 1.03 3.10 9.59
N ALA A 203 0.83 1.79 9.74
CA ALA A 203 -0.49 1.20 10.01
C ALA A 203 -1.12 1.78 11.28
N ALA A 204 -0.35 1.88 12.37
CA ALA A 204 -0.83 2.45 13.63
C ALA A 204 -1.14 3.95 13.53
N SER A 205 -0.37 4.70 12.75
CA SER A 205 -0.49 6.16 12.66
C SER A 205 -1.81 6.62 12.04
N VAL A 206 -2.41 5.79 11.20
CA VAL A 206 -3.70 6.05 10.54
C VAL A 206 -4.86 5.24 11.14
N GLY A 207 -4.68 4.67 12.33
CA GLY A 207 -5.78 4.07 13.10
C GLY A 207 -6.76 5.11 13.64
N ASP A 208 -8.05 4.80 13.59
CA ASP A 208 -9.13 5.70 14.02
C ASP A 208 -8.99 6.13 15.48
N ASP A 209 -8.53 5.24 16.37
CA ASP A 209 -8.30 5.50 17.78
C ASP A 209 -7.25 6.61 17.99
N ARG A 210 -6.17 6.57 17.24
CA ARG A 210 -5.10 7.56 17.29
C ARG A 210 -5.53 8.90 16.70
N ILE A 211 -6.14 8.87 15.51
CA ILE A 211 -6.63 10.08 14.83
C ILE A 211 -7.66 10.79 15.72
N GLN A 212 -8.62 10.07 16.28
CA GLN A 212 -9.65 10.65 17.16
C GLN A 212 -9.07 11.21 18.45
N LYS A 213 -8.13 10.50 19.07
CA LYS A 213 -7.48 10.94 20.29
C LYS A 213 -6.70 12.23 20.08
N GLU A 214 -5.96 12.36 18.97
CA GLU A 214 -5.22 13.57 18.61
C GLU A 214 -6.16 14.74 18.29
N ALA A 215 -7.25 14.48 17.54
CA ALA A 215 -8.18 15.52 17.12
C ALA A 215 -9.12 16.02 18.23
N THR A 216 -9.57 15.13 19.13
CA THR A 216 -10.65 15.43 20.08
C THR A 216 -10.32 15.09 21.53
N GLY A 217 -9.20 14.44 21.80
CA GLY A 217 -8.83 13.89 23.11
C GLY A 217 -9.65 12.67 23.55
N ARG A 218 -10.57 12.17 22.72
CA ARG A 218 -11.48 11.06 23.05
C ARG A 218 -11.52 10.06 21.91
N VAL A 219 -11.79 8.78 22.23
CA VAL A 219 -11.95 7.69 21.28
C VAL A 219 -13.40 7.24 21.29
N ASN A 220 -14.01 7.12 20.09
CA ASN A 220 -15.37 6.60 19.91
C ASN A 220 -15.37 5.46 18.87
N PRO A 221 -15.30 4.20 19.31
CA PRO A 221 -15.23 3.04 18.41
C PRO A 221 -16.46 2.87 17.49
N GLU A 222 -17.60 3.39 17.87
CA GLU A 222 -18.85 3.30 17.07
C GLU A 222 -18.78 4.11 15.76
N SER A 223 -17.83 5.05 15.66
CA SER A 223 -17.65 5.87 14.46
C SER A 223 -16.43 5.45 13.62
N TRP A 224 -15.77 4.36 13.96
CA TRP A 224 -14.60 3.90 13.23
C TRP A 224 -14.94 3.45 11.81
N THR A 225 -14.01 3.75 10.91
CA THR A 225 -14.08 3.40 9.49
C THR A 225 -12.86 2.62 9.02
N HIS A 226 -11.72 2.78 9.69
CA HIS A 226 -10.43 2.16 9.33
C HIS A 226 -9.95 1.14 10.36
N GLY A 227 -10.51 1.14 11.56
CA GLY A 227 -10.09 0.27 12.66
C GLY A 227 -9.06 0.92 13.59
N SER A 228 -8.77 0.25 14.71
CA SER A 228 -7.76 0.70 15.65
C SER A 228 -6.34 0.49 15.14
N SER A 229 -5.40 1.23 15.71
CA SER A 229 -3.96 1.02 15.49
C SER A 229 -3.55 -0.44 15.74
N GLU A 230 -4.06 -1.07 16.79
CA GLU A 230 -3.78 -2.46 17.15
C GLU A 230 -4.34 -3.43 16.10
N GLN A 231 -5.59 -3.24 15.67
CA GLN A 231 -6.22 -4.07 14.64
C GLN A 231 -5.44 -4.01 13.32
N ARG A 232 -5.07 -2.83 12.87
CA ARG A 232 -4.31 -2.63 11.62
C ARG A 232 -2.94 -3.32 11.68
N GLN A 233 -2.20 -3.14 12.77
CA GLN A 233 -0.91 -3.83 12.97
C GLN A 233 -1.07 -5.35 13.04
N HIS A 234 -2.12 -5.84 13.72
CA HIS A 234 -2.40 -7.27 13.82
C HIS A 234 -2.60 -7.88 12.43
N TRP A 235 -3.48 -7.31 11.60
CA TRP A 235 -3.78 -7.88 10.29
C TRP A 235 -2.62 -7.77 9.29
N PHE A 236 -1.86 -6.68 9.30
CA PHE A 236 -0.60 -6.64 8.55
C PHE A 236 0.33 -7.78 8.98
N THR A 237 0.48 -8.00 10.28
CA THR A 237 1.34 -9.06 10.82
C THR A 237 0.86 -10.45 10.40
N VAL A 238 -0.45 -10.71 10.42
CA VAL A 238 -1.04 -11.98 9.92
C VAL A 238 -0.64 -12.22 8.47
N GLY A 239 -0.80 -11.21 7.60
CA GLY A 239 -0.39 -11.30 6.19
C GLY A 239 1.11 -11.54 6.04
N TYR A 240 1.93 -10.78 6.76
CA TYR A 240 3.38 -10.88 6.70
C TYR A 240 3.92 -12.24 7.18
N GLN A 241 3.38 -12.77 8.27
CA GLN A 241 3.84 -14.05 8.81
C GLN A 241 3.39 -15.25 7.97
N THR A 242 2.21 -15.18 7.37
CA THR A 242 1.61 -16.34 6.70
C THR A 242 1.81 -16.37 5.19
N GLY A 243 1.83 -15.22 4.52
CA GLY A 243 1.82 -15.10 3.07
C GLY A 243 0.59 -15.76 2.40
N ASP A 244 -0.43 -16.16 3.17
CA ASP A 244 -1.60 -16.90 2.68
C ASP A 244 -2.83 -16.00 2.62
N PRO A 245 -3.37 -15.67 1.41
CA PRO A 245 -4.57 -14.86 1.26
C PRO A 245 -5.80 -15.40 2.00
N LYS A 246 -5.88 -16.70 2.24
CA LYS A 246 -6.98 -17.32 2.99
C LYS A 246 -6.97 -16.94 4.47
N LYS A 247 -5.83 -16.50 4.99
CA LYS A 247 -5.71 -16.03 6.38
C LYS A 247 -6.17 -14.58 6.56
N CYS A 248 -6.42 -13.87 5.47
CA CYS A 248 -6.92 -12.50 5.45
C CYS A 248 -8.46 -12.41 5.42
N ASP A 249 -9.17 -13.43 5.87
CA ASP A 249 -10.63 -13.40 5.95
C ASP A 249 -11.12 -12.61 7.17
N THR A 250 -11.07 -11.30 7.06
CA THR A 250 -11.55 -10.38 8.11
C THR A 250 -13.07 -10.38 8.24
N PHE A 251 -13.80 -10.78 7.19
CA PHE A 251 -15.26 -10.73 7.18
C PHE A 251 -15.90 -11.84 8.02
N ASP A 252 -15.27 -13.00 8.06
CA ASP A 252 -15.73 -14.15 8.85
C ASP A 252 -14.97 -14.29 10.18
N ALA A 253 -13.96 -13.43 10.44
CA ALA A 253 -13.25 -13.42 11.70
C ALA A 253 -14.19 -13.02 12.86
N SER A 254 -14.20 -13.84 13.93
CA SER A 254 -14.96 -13.58 15.15
C SER A 254 -14.31 -12.51 16.03
N ASN A 255 -13.01 -12.36 15.93
CA ASN A 255 -12.22 -11.32 16.59
C ASN A 255 -11.32 -10.63 15.56
N LEU A 256 -11.26 -9.33 15.61
CA LEU A 256 -10.46 -8.51 14.71
C LEU A 256 -9.13 -8.00 15.29
N GLY A 257 -8.82 -8.41 16.50
CA GLY A 257 -7.65 -7.94 17.27
C GLY A 257 -8.00 -6.96 18.35
#